data_5d012bb4dd6c5d2735d2313a773cc5f2
#
_entry.id   5d012bb4dd6c5d2735d2313a773cc5f2
#
_cell.length_a   1.000
_cell.length_b   1.000
_cell.length_c   1.000
_cell.angle_alpha   90.00
_cell.angle_beta   90.00
_cell.angle_gamma   90.00
#
_symmetry.space_group_name_H-M   'P 1'
#
loop_
_entity.id
_entity.type
_entity.pdbx_description
1 polymer ?
#
loop_
_entity_poly.entity_id
_entity_poly.type
_entity_poly.pdbx_seq_one_letter_code
_entity_poly.pdbx_strand_id
1 'polypeptide(L)' 'MYEYRIVNRKTERETVIFGRTYIDACRRWKINPAEVLVIDCEYVD' A
#
# COMPACT_ATOMS: atom_id res chain seq x y z
N MET A 1 1.15 6.63 -11.85
CA MET A 1 1.33 5.55 -10.83
C MET A 1 1.61 6.18 -9.49
N TYR A 2 1.08 5.58 -8.45
CA TYR A 2 1.26 6.07 -7.08
C TYR A 2 2.09 5.10 -6.27
N GLU A 3 2.85 5.64 -5.35
CA GLU A 3 3.58 4.88 -4.36
C GLU A 3 2.81 5.01 -3.04
N TYR A 4 2.52 3.88 -2.42
CA TYR A 4 1.80 3.86 -1.14
C TYR A 4 2.70 3.23 -0.10
N ARG A 5 2.93 3.94 0.99
CA ARG A 5 3.61 3.37 2.14
C ARG A 5 2.54 2.91 3.11
N ILE A 6 2.56 1.63 3.41
CA ILE A 6 1.55 1.00 4.25
C ILE A 6 2.21 0.34 5.45
N VAL A 7 1.44 0.18 6.50
CA VAL A 7 1.88 -0.53 7.69
C VAL A 7 0.86 -1.62 8.02
N ASN A 8 1.35 -2.81 8.32
CA ASN A 8 0.50 -3.92 8.74
C ASN A 8 0.04 -3.67 10.17
N ARG A 9 -1.28 -3.74 10.38
CA ARG A 9 -1.88 -3.45 11.69
C ARG A 9 -1.46 -4.41 12.79
N LYS A 10 -1.14 -5.66 12.43
CA LYS A 10 -0.78 -6.68 13.41
C LYS A 10 0.72 -6.73 13.70
N THR A 11 1.52 -6.68 12.64
CA THR A 11 2.97 -6.85 12.76
C THR A 11 3.71 -5.52 12.85
N GLU A 12 3.03 -4.42 12.53
CA GLU A 12 3.61 -3.08 12.48
C GLU A 12 4.75 -2.95 11.46
N ARG A 13 4.81 -3.86 10.50
CA ARG A 13 5.80 -3.79 9.42
C ARG A 13 5.34 -2.81 8.36
N GLU A 14 6.28 -2.01 7.89
CA GLU A 14 6.04 -1.09 6.79
C GLU A 14 6.45 -1.73 5.48
N THR A 15 5.69 -1.42 4.45
CA THR A 15 5.95 -1.92 3.10
C THR A 15 5.56 -0.81 2.12
N VAL A 16 6.26 -0.74 1.00
CA VAL A 16 5.95 0.21 -0.07
C VAL A 16 5.38 -0.59 -1.25
N ILE A 17 4.23 -0.16 -1.74
CA ILE A 17 3.58 -0.78 -2.90
C ILE A 17 3.26 0.28 -3.94
N PHE A 18 3.10 -0.15 -5.18
CA PHE A 18 2.86 0.74 -6.31
C PHE A 18 1.63 0.31 -7.08
N GLY A 19 0.89 1.26 -7.59
CA GLY A 19 -0.27 0.97 -8.43
C GLY A 19 -0.90 2.25 -8.93
N ARG A 20 -1.87 2.11 -9.82
CA ARG A 20 -2.62 3.25 -10.34
C ARG A 20 -3.59 3.80 -9.31
N THR A 21 -4.12 2.93 -8.48
CA THR A 21 -4.97 3.26 -7.34
C THR A 21 -4.51 2.42 -6.16
N TYR A 22 -5.01 2.75 -4.98
CA TYR A 22 -4.70 1.98 -3.79
C TYR A 22 -5.16 0.53 -3.92
N ILE A 23 -6.39 0.33 -4.42
CA ILE A 23 -6.93 -1.01 -4.61
C ILE A 23 -6.10 -1.80 -5.63
N ASP A 24 -5.69 -1.15 -6.72
CA ASP A 24 -4.83 -1.77 -7.72
C ASP A 24 -3.50 -2.20 -7.12
N ALA A 25 -2.89 -1.33 -6.33
CA ALA A 25 -1.61 -1.64 -5.67
C ALA A 25 -1.75 -2.83 -4.72
N CYS A 26 -2.79 -2.85 -3.91
CA CYS A 26 -3.04 -3.96 -2.99
C CYS A 26 -3.24 -5.26 -3.74
N ARG A 27 -3.98 -5.21 -4.85
CA ARG A 27 -4.24 -6.39 -5.66
C ARG A 27 -2.95 -6.93 -6.28
N ARG A 28 -2.10 -6.06 -6.79
CA ARG A 28 -0.84 -6.45 -7.41
C ARG A 28 0.11 -7.10 -6.41
N TRP A 29 0.12 -6.61 -5.20
CA TRP A 29 1.03 -7.10 -4.17
C TRP A 29 0.38 -8.13 -3.26
N LYS A 30 -0.86 -8.55 -3.58
CA LYS A 30 -1.62 -9.56 -2.83
C LYS A 30 -1.77 -9.19 -1.36
N ILE A 31 -2.10 -7.93 -1.13
CA ILE A 31 -2.29 -7.38 0.21
C ILE A 31 -3.77 -7.14 0.43
N ASN A 32 -4.27 -7.55 1.58
CA ASN A 32 -5.64 -7.27 1.99
C ASN A 32 -5.68 -5.84 2.56
N PRO A 33 -6.38 -4.90 1.90
CA PRO A 33 -6.40 -3.52 2.37
C PRO A 33 -6.98 -3.34 3.77
N ALA A 34 -7.79 -4.29 4.25
CA ALA A 34 -8.33 -4.23 5.59
C ALA A 34 -7.29 -4.50 6.68
N GLU A 35 -6.17 -5.10 6.31
CA GLU A 35 -5.12 -5.46 7.27
C GLU A 35 -4.01 -4.41 7.40
N VAL A 36 -4.07 -3.37 6.60
CA VAL A 36 -3.01 -2.36 6.56
C VAL A 36 -3.58 -0.96 6.65
N LEU A 37 -2.72 -0.02 7.02
CA LEU A 37 -3.03 1.40 7.02
C LEU A 37 -2.08 2.10 6.06
N VAL A 38 -2.61 3.05 5.28
CA VAL A 38 -1.78 3.90 4.43
C VAL A 38 -1.24 5.03 5.29
N ILE A 39 0.07 5.12 5.36
CA ILE A 39 0.72 6.19 6.12
C ILE A 39 1.29 7.28 5.21
N ASP A 40 1.43 6.99 3.93
CA ASP A 40 1.89 7.98 2.96
C ASP A 40 1.49 7.57 1.57
N CYS A 41 1.29 8.54 0.69
CA CYS A 41 0.93 8.32 -0.70
C CYS A 41 1.59 9.40 -1.54
N GLU A 42 2.30 9.01 -2.58
CA GLU A 42 3.04 9.91 -3.42
C GLU A 42 2.86 9.54 -4.88
N TYR A 43 2.71 10.53 -5.75
CA TYR A 43 2.63 10.28 -7.18
C TYR A 43 4.05 10.08 -7.72
N VAL A 44 4.25 9.00 -8.46
CA VAL A 44 5.51 8.71 -9.14
C VAL A 44 5.21 8.34 -10.58
N ASP A 45 6.11 8.64 -11.47
CA ASP A 45 5.93 8.34 -12.89
C ASP A 45 5.98 6.84 -13.18
#